data_07991126e0fb204628824aa66464b228
#
_entry.id   07991126e0fb204628824aa66464b228
#
_cell.length_a   1.000
_cell.length_b   1.000
_cell.length_c   1.000
_cell.angle_alpha   90.00
_cell.angle_beta   90.00
_cell.angle_gamma   90.00
#
_symmetry.space_group_name_H-M   'P 1'
#
loop_
_entity.id
_entity.type
_entity.pdbx_description
1 polymer ?
#
loop_
_entity_poly.entity_id
_entity_poly.type
_entity_poly.pdbx_seq_one_letter_code
_entity_poly.pdbx_strand_id
1 'polypeptide(L)'
;MIAAIKPAGTNTRGLLAYLYGPGRHDEHLDPHIVAGFAMLGMPDPGRNPDATLTQLAHHLDEPVHLRNSEFGKKITDHVWHCPVRAAPEDRHLSDAEWADIAQRIVEAAGIAPPGDDLSCRWIAVRHADDHIHILATTVREDGRRPKLHGSGIRVGDACRQIETDYGLRQLKKGDRTAGKRPTQAEMHKAQRLGWEQTSGDWLQDRIRAAIPHASNAEELLAYLEADGIAIKPRRAPSGDLLGYAAGRPGDLNKNGKQIFHPGGKIAPDLTLPKLKARLETTTPEEHPTARRQRPTTPWHQATDALDTLHQGTTDDTHAQAHITALGELIEATAQKAPDHFRPELRTAARTFARAQRSQIRAEHQAAHTLRRAARDIAHTVTGPDGSAFAALLAALVWATIIAARWHEAKNHAHQAKAARQTLHHLHTAADHALVPVIDNLAARRPSDQASRTLAHDVRAAVPDHADRILTDPAWPALTTVLANAEAGGHKPHQLLKEAAAQRELTSARQPARVLITRIQHTSRNPAPNRRAEAARLRSTLVSTQSTHQPQAPRPTHAFAPLPDQRRQRR
;
A
#
# COMPACT_ATOMS: atom_id res chain seq x y z
N MET A 1 6.08 -17.02 -16.25
CA MET A 1 5.19 -18.21 -16.14
C MET A 1 4.27 -18.08 -14.92
N ILE A 2 3.00 -18.48 -15.02
CA ILE A 2 2.02 -18.42 -13.92
C ILE A 2 1.41 -19.81 -13.71
N ALA A 3 1.63 -20.36 -12.52
CA ALA A 3 0.93 -21.56 -12.05
C ALA A 3 -0.11 -21.16 -10.99
N ALA A 4 -1.35 -21.60 -11.15
CA ALA A 4 -2.48 -21.16 -10.31
C ALA A 4 -3.22 -22.35 -9.69
N ILE A 5 -2.83 -22.75 -8.48
CA ILE A 5 -3.54 -23.81 -7.74
C ILE A 5 -4.98 -23.39 -7.49
N LYS A 6 -5.93 -24.19 -8.00
CA LYS A 6 -7.37 -23.95 -7.83
C LYS A 6 -7.86 -24.53 -6.49
N PRO A 7 -9.03 -24.10 -5.99
CA PRO A 7 -9.68 -24.77 -4.87
C PRO A 7 -9.89 -26.25 -5.16
N ALA A 8 -9.80 -27.10 -4.13
CA ALA A 8 -10.01 -28.53 -4.26
C ALA A 8 -11.36 -28.85 -4.90
N GLY A 9 -11.34 -29.75 -5.85
CA GLY A 9 -12.53 -30.25 -6.54
C GLY A 9 -12.98 -31.61 -6.01
N THR A 10 -14.19 -32.02 -6.42
CA THR A 10 -14.82 -33.28 -5.97
C THR A 10 -15.08 -34.26 -7.14
N ASN A 11 -14.76 -33.88 -8.39
CA ASN A 11 -15.15 -34.64 -9.58
C ASN A 11 -14.00 -34.63 -10.62
N THR A 12 -13.20 -35.71 -10.59
CA THR A 12 -12.09 -35.93 -11.52
C THR A 12 -12.58 -36.00 -12.97
N ARG A 13 -13.61 -36.83 -13.24
CA ARG A 13 -14.17 -37.00 -14.59
C ARG A 13 -14.72 -35.68 -15.15
N GLY A 14 -15.36 -34.86 -14.30
CA GLY A 14 -15.88 -33.56 -14.74
C GLY A 14 -14.78 -32.59 -15.14
N LEU A 15 -13.62 -32.59 -14.43
CA LEU A 15 -12.47 -31.82 -14.83
C LEU A 15 -11.85 -32.34 -16.12
N LEU A 16 -11.70 -33.66 -16.28
CA LEU A 16 -11.22 -34.25 -17.54
C LEU A 16 -12.11 -33.91 -18.71
N ALA A 17 -13.44 -33.97 -18.53
CA ALA A 17 -14.39 -33.58 -19.58
C ALA A 17 -14.23 -32.11 -20.02
N TYR A 18 -13.85 -31.23 -19.10
CA TYR A 18 -13.50 -29.86 -19.47
C TYR A 18 -12.18 -29.80 -20.24
N LEU A 19 -11.14 -30.50 -19.78
CA LEU A 19 -9.79 -30.41 -20.38
C LEU A 19 -9.72 -31.02 -21.79
N TYR A 20 -10.49 -32.07 -22.04
CA TYR A 20 -10.58 -32.75 -23.36
C TYR A 20 -11.74 -32.27 -24.23
N GLY A 21 -12.61 -31.42 -23.70
CA GLY A 21 -13.70 -30.81 -24.48
C GLY A 21 -13.23 -29.59 -25.27
N PRO A 22 -14.11 -29.01 -26.11
CA PRO A 22 -13.76 -27.89 -26.97
C PRO A 22 -13.48 -26.58 -26.23
N GLY A 23 -13.70 -26.52 -24.91
CA GLY A 23 -13.66 -25.27 -24.17
C GLY A 23 -14.96 -24.47 -24.29
N ARG A 24 -14.94 -23.19 -23.86
CA ARG A 24 -16.11 -22.30 -23.96
C ARG A 24 -16.22 -21.59 -25.29
N HIS A 25 -15.10 -21.44 -25.99
CA HIS A 25 -14.97 -20.70 -27.24
C HIS A 25 -14.11 -21.46 -28.26
N ASP A 26 -14.13 -22.80 -28.20
CA ASP A 26 -13.33 -23.71 -29.06
C ASP A 26 -11.82 -23.44 -28.97
N GLU A 27 -11.35 -22.99 -27.77
CA GLU A 27 -9.97 -22.65 -27.53
C GLU A 27 -9.06 -23.85 -27.24
N HIS A 28 -9.61 -25.05 -27.05
CA HIS A 28 -8.82 -26.25 -26.77
C HIS A 28 -8.45 -26.96 -28.10
N LEU A 29 -7.15 -27.05 -28.34
CA LEU A 29 -6.56 -27.65 -29.51
C LEU A 29 -5.77 -28.90 -29.13
N ASP A 30 -6.04 -30.03 -29.77
CA ASP A 30 -5.28 -31.29 -29.61
C ASP A 30 -4.99 -31.69 -28.14
N PRO A 31 -6.03 -31.90 -27.29
CA PRO A 31 -5.84 -32.27 -25.91
C PRO A 31 -5.15 -33.63 -25.78
N HIS A 32 -4.00 -33.67 -25.08
CA HIS A 32 -3.26 -34.91 -24.83
C HIS A 32 -2.40 -34.83 -23.55
N ILE A 33 -2.00 -35.99 -23.04
CA ILE A 33 -1.13 -36.08 -21.84
C ILE A 33 0.32 -35.89 -22.26
N VAL A 34 1.01 -34.92 -21.64
CA VAL A 34 2.45 -34.69 -21.86
C VAL A 34 3.31 -35.30 -20.74
N ALA A 35 2.75 -35.48 -19.55
CA ALA A 35 3.43 -36.12 -18.41
C ALA A 35 2.43 -36.70 -17.41
N GLY A 36 2.84 -37.64 -16.58
CA GLY A 36 2.00 -38.18 -15.53
C GLY A 36 2.70 -39.24 -14.67
N PHE A 37 2.04 -39.61 -13.58
CA PHE A 37 2.46 -40.70 -12.71
C PHE A 37 2.34 -42.03 -13.47
N ALA A 38 3.41 -42.84 -13.48
CA ALA A 38 3.43 -44.17 -14.12
C ALA A 38 2.82 -44.17 -15.55
N MET A 39 3.44 -43.42 -16.46
CA MET A 39 2.93 -43.24 -17.86
C MET A 39 2.68 -44.53 -18.62
N LEU A 40 3.38 -45.61 -18.28
CA LEU A 40 3.20 -46.92 -18.92
C LEU A 40 1.80 -47.47 -18.60
N GLY A 41 0.99 -47.64 -19.63
CA GLY A 41 -0.37 -48.17 -19.49
C GLY A 41 -1.44 -47.14 -19.09
N MET A 42 -1.07 -45.86 -18.98
CA MET A 42 -2.04 -44.79 -18.68
C MET A 42 -3.01 -44.58 -19.86
N PRO A 43 -4.32 -44.59 -19.64
CA PRO A 43 -5.29 -44.26 -20.69
C PRO A 43 -5.13 -42.80 -21.12
N ASP A 44 -4.83 -42.54 -22.39
CA ASP A 44 -4.84 -41.18 -22.96
C ASP A 44 -5.90 -41.07 -24.06
N PRO A 45 -7.07 -40.49 -23.78
CA PRO A 45 -8.11 -40.28 -24.75
C PRO A 45 -7.72 -39.37 -25.93
N GLY A 46 -6.66 -38.56 -25.77
CA GLY A 46 -6.13 -37.70 -26.84
C GLY A 46 -5.23 -38.43 -27.84
N ARG A 47 -4.73 -39.62 -27.52
CA ARG A 47 -3.78 -40.37 -28.34
C ARG A 47 -4.25 -41.80 -28.64
N ASN A 48 -5.09 -42.37 -27.80
CA ASN A 48 -5.64 -43.71 -27.97
C ASN A 48 -7.17 -43.63 -28.12
N PRO A 49 -7.74 -43.92 -29.28
CA PRO A 49 -9.19 -43.87 -29.55
C PRO A 49 -10.00 -44.86 -28.69
N ASP A 50 -9.37 -45.91 -28.17
CA ASP A 50 -10.02 -46.90 -27.29
C ASP A 50 -10.03 -46.46 -25.82
N ALA A 51 -9.26 -45.44 -25.47
CA ALA A 51 -9.22 -44.90 -24.13
C ALA A 51 -10.37 -43.91 -23.88
N THR A 52 -10.99 -44.00 -22.73
CA THR A 52 -12.10 -43.11 -22.34
C THR A 52 -11.75 -42.24 -21.15
N LEU A 53 -12.40 -41.07 -21.05
CA LEU A 53 -12.28 -40.17 -19.86
C LEU A 53 -12.68 -40.88 -18.56
N THR A 54 -13.58 -41.88 -18.66
CA THR A 54 -14.03 -42.66 -17.49
C THR A 54 -12.90 -43.58 -17.00
N GLN A 55 -12.20 -44.25 -17.92
CA GLN A 55 -11.03 -45.09 -17.58
C GLN A 55 -9.91 -44.28 -16.99
N LEU A 56 -9.60 -43.11 -17.58
CA LEU A 56 -8.58 -42.19 -17.03
C LEU A 56 -8.96 -41.66 -15.65
N ALA A 57 -10.23 -41.26 -15.45
CA ALA A 57 -10.71 -40.83 -14.15
C ALA A 57 -10.61 -41.95 -13.09
N HIS A 58 -11.02 -43.15 -13.46
CA HIS A 58 -10.94 -44.32 -12.57
C HIS A 58 -9.48 -44.63 -12.20
N HIS A 59 -8.58 -44.60 -13.17
CA HIS A 59 -7.15 -44.78 -12.95
C HIS A 59 -6.58 -43.77 -11.95
N LEU A 60 -6.95 -42.49 -12.08
CA LEU A 60 -6.47 -41.43 -11.15
C LEU A 60 -7.13 -41.53 -9.76
N ASP A 61 -8.40 -41.95 -9.68
CA ASP A 61 -9.17 -41.99 -8.43
C ASP A 61 -9.03 -43.31 -7.67
N GLU A 62 -8.31 -44.31 -8.19
CA GLU A 62 -8.17 -45.62 -7.58
C GLU A 62 -7.67 -45.56 -6.12
N PRO A 63 -6.59 -44.79 -5.78
CA PRO A 63 -6.18 -44.64 -4.37
C PRO A 63 -7.24 -43.99 -3.49
N VAL A 64 -8.08 -43.11 -4.06
CA VAL A 64 -9.21 -42.48 -3.35
C VAL A 64 -10.30 -43.51 -3.06
N HIS A 65 -10.64 -44.37 -4.05
CA HIS A 65 -11.63 -45.42 -3.89
C HIS A 65 -11.19 -46.45 -2.85
N LEU A 66 -9.96 -46.95 -2.94
CA LEU A 66 -9.38 -47.91 -1.98
C LEU A 66 -9.43 -47.33 -0.57
N ARG A 67 -8.89 -46.12 -0.39
CA ARG A 67 -8.93 -45.47 0.91
C ARG A 67 -10.34 -45.29 1.47
N ASN A 68 -11.29 -44.86 0.62
CA ASN A 68 -12.67 -44.61 1.05
C ASN A 68 -13.45 -45.91 1.36
N SER A 69 -13.01 -47.07 0.81
CA SER A 69 -13.55 -48.38 1.18
C SER A 69 -13.02 -48.91 2.52
N GLU A 70 -11.76 -48.57 2.84
CA GLU A 70 -11.08 -49.05 4.05
C GLU A 70 -11.39 -48.21 5.30
N PHE A 71 -11.63 -46.89 5.13
CA PHE A 71 -11.80 -45.96 6.25
C PHE A 71 -13.21 -45.37 6.30
N GLY A 72 -13.79 -45.28 7.48
CA GLY A 72 -15.17 -44.79 7.69
C GLY A 72 -15.42 -43.33 7.28
N LYS A 73 -14.39 -42.45 7.31
CA LYS A 73 -14.50 -41.06 6.86
C LYS A 73 -14.04 -40.92 5.42
N LYS A 74 -15.01 -40.69 4.51
CA LYS A 74 -14.74 -40.52 3.08
C LYS A 74 -14.10 -39.17 2.77
N ILE A 75 -13.12 -39.19 1.85
CA ILE A 75 -12.55 -37.99 1.22
C ILE A 75 -13.37 -37.68 -0.01
N THR A 76 -13.95 -36.48 -0.07
CA THR A 76 -14.75 -36.00 -1.20
C THR A 76 -14.03 -34.90 -1.99
N ASP A 77 -13.19 -34.09 -1.34
CA ASP A 77 -12.42 -32.99 -1.91
C ASP A 77 -11.02 -33.47 -2.34
N HIS A 78 -10.98 -34.39 -3.30
CA HIS A 78 -9.76 -35.11 -3.67
C HIS A 78 -9.07 -34.61 -4.94
N VAL A 79 -9.67 -33.72 -5.70
CA VAL A 79 -9.12 -33.24 -6.97
C VAL A 79 -8.27 -31.98 -6.76
N TRP A 80 -6.98 -32.08 -7.07
CA TRP A 80 -6.06 -30.96 -7.14
C TRP A 80 -5.88 -30.53 -8.59
N HIS A 81 -5.97 -29.22 -8.88
CA HIS A 81 -5.89 -28.68 -10.23
C HIS A 81 -5.00 -27.44 -10.26
N CYS A 82 -4.04 -27.42 -11.19
CA CYS A 82 -3.11 -26.32 -11.37
C CYS A 82 -2.85 -26.05 -12.87
N PRO A 83 -3.56 -25.10 -13.48
CA PRO A 83 -3.15 -24.58 -14.79
C PRO A 83 -1.81 -23.86 -14.69
N VAL A 84 -0.93 -24.10 -15.67
CA VAL A 84 0.40 -23.51 -15.79
C VAL A 84 0.51 -22.88 -17.17
N ARG A 85 0.73 -21.57 -17.25
CA ARG A 85 0.76 -20.80 -18.49
C ARG A 85 2.04 -20.00 -18.64
N ALA A 86 2.65 -20.03 -19.83
CA ALA A 86 3.72 -19.13 -20.26
C ALA A 86 3.17 -17.72 -20.56
N ALA A 87 4.03 -16.73 -20.72
CA ALA A 87 3.58 -15.41 -21.17
C ALA A 87 3.33 -15.43 -22.70
N PRO A 88 2.43 -14.59 -23.23
CA PRO A 88 2.17 -14.55 -24.66
C PRO A 88 3.40 -14.23 -25.52
N GLU A 89 4.38 -13.55 -24.94
CA GLU A 89 5.63 -13.17 -25.59
C GLU A 89 6.74 -14.21 -25.45
N ASP A 90 6.51 -15.26 -24.66
CA ASP A 90 7.49 -16.34 -24.47
C ASP A 90 7.57 -17.20 -25.75
N ARG A 91 8.73 -17.84 -25.93
CA ARG A 91 8.90 -18.80 -27.01
C ARG A 91 7.95 -20.01 -26.85
N HIS A 92 7.70 -20.67 -27.94
CA HIS A 92 6.96 -21.92 -27.92
C HIS A 92 7.74 -23.01 -27.13
N LEU A 93 7.03 -23.72 -26.27
CA LEU A 93 7.57 -24.84 -25.48
C LEU A 93 7.09 -26.18 -26.08
N SER A 94 8.02 -27.11 -26.25
CA SER A 94 7.74 -28.46 -26.69
C SER A 94 7.00 -29.28 -25.63
N ASP A 95 6.42 -30.41 -26.00
CA ASP A 95 5.81 -31.35 -25.05
C ASP A 95 6.79 -31.88 -24.02
N ALA A 96 8.04 -32.15 -24.42
CA ALA A 96 9.11 -32.57 -23.50
C ALA A 96 9.44 -31.49 -22.47
N GLU A 97 9.46 -30.21 -22.89
CA GLU A 97 9.67 -29.09 -21.96
C GLU A 97 8.47 -28.90 -21.02
N TRP A 98 7.25 -29.04 -21.54
CA TRP A 98 6.04 -29.01 -20.72
C TRP A 98 5.98 -30.18 -19.73
N ALA A 99 6.51 -31.36 -20.11
CA ALA A 99 6.62 -32.52 -19.23
C ALA A 99 7.56 -32.24 -18.05
N ASP A 100 8.77 -31.69 -18.31
CA ASP A 100 9.70 -31.28 -17.25
C ASP A 100 9.11 -30.22 -16.34
N ILE A 101 8.47 -29.20 -16.92
CA ILE A 101 7.78 -28.15 -16.17
C ILE A 101 6.71 -28.75 -15.25
N ALA A 102 5.88 -29.66 -15.76
CA ALA A 102 4.84 -30.32 -14.97
C ALA A 102 5.43 -31.12 -13.80
N GLN A 103 6.47 -31.89 -14.08
CA GLN A 103 7.20 -32.67 -13.06
C GLN A 103 7.71 -31.75 -11.92
N ARG A 104 8.41 -30.68 -12.26
CA ARG A 104 8.93 -29.71 -11.29
C ARG A 104 7.84 -29.02 -10.49
N ILE A 105 6.67 -28.77 -11.08
CA ILE A 105 5.52 -28.18 -10.40
C ILE A 105 4.89 -29.14 -9.38
N VAL A 106 4.70 -30.43 -9.74
CA VAL A 106 4.11 -31.42 -8.82
C VAL A 106 5.05 -31.75 -7.67
N GLU A 107 6.37 -31.78 -7.92
CA GLU A 107 7.40 -31.91 -6.89
C GLU A 107 7.35 -30.73 -5.91
N ALA A 108 7.40 -29.51 -6.41
CA ALA A 108 7.32 -28.30 -5.60
C ALA A 108 6.00 -28.19 -4.82
N ALA A 109 4.90 -28.64 -5.40
CA ALA A 109 3.61 -28.70 -4.72
C ALA A 109 3.60 -29.70 -3.56
N GLY A 110 4.39 -30.77 -3.63
CA GLY A 110 4.36 -31.92 -2.71
C GLY A 110 3.28 -32.95 -3.10
N ILE A 111 2.88 -32.97 -4.35
CA ILE A 111 2.01 -34.00 -4.96
C ILE A 111 2.82 -35.26 -5.23
N ALA A 112 3.95 -35.11 -5.91
CA ALA A 112 4.86 -36.19 -6.25
C ALA A 112 6.32 -35.76 -5.96
N PRO A 113 6.77 -35.84 -4.69
CA PRO A 113 8.14 -35.55 -4.33
C PRO A 113 9.14 -36.47 -5.04
N PRO A 114 10.37 -36.02 -5.34
CA PRO A 114 11.38 -36.87 -5.97
C PRO A 114 11.66 -38.15 -5.19
N GLY A 115 11.70 -39.30 -5.88
CA GLY A 115 11.97 -40.60 -5.28
C GLY A 115 10.84 -41.17 -4.40
N ASP A 116 9.65 -40.63 -4.49
CA ASP A 116 8.46 -41.09 -3.76
C ASP A 116 7.53 -41.92 -4.68
N ASP A 117 7.79 -43.22 -4.74
CA ASP A 117 7.00 -44.15 -5.58
C ASP A 117 5.57 -44.35 -5.09
N LEU A 118 5.27 -43.93 -3.86
CA LEU A 118 3.92 -43.96 -3.27
C LEU A 118 3.24 -42.59 -3.33
N SER A 119 3.68 -41.70 -4.21
CA SER A 119 3.15 -40.37 -4.37
C SER A 119 1.70 -40.37 -4.90
N CYS A 120 1.09 -39.18 -5.02
CA CYS A 120 -0.25 -39.05 -5.60
C CYS A 120 -0.21 -39.30 -7.11
N ARG A 121 -1.28 -39.91 -7.65
CA ARG A 121 -1.47 -39.99 -9.11
C ARG A 121 -1.77 -38.63 -9.70
N TRP A 122 -1.13 -38.30 -10.81
CA TRP A 122 -1.28 -37.02 -11.49
C TRP A 122 -1.04 -37.16 -13.00
N ILE A 123 -1.58 -36.22 -13.75
CA ILE A 123 -1.33 -36.03 -15.18
C ILE A 123 -1.18 -34.54 -15.49
N ALA A 124 -0.45 -34.24 -16.57
CA ALA A 124 -0.42 -32.92 -17.19
C ALA A 124 -1.01 -33.04 -18.61
N VAL A 125 -2.11 -32.34 -18.84
CA VAL A 125 -2.80 -32.28 -20.15
C VAL A 125 -2.42 -30.97 -20.82
N ARG A 126 -1.85 -31.04 -22.01
CA ARG A 126 -1.70 -29.91 -22.93
C ARG A 126 -2.94 -29.86 -23.82
N HIS A 127 -3.52 -28.67 -23.96
CA HIS A 127 -4.65 -28.45 -24.90
C HIS A 127 -4.58 -27.06 -25.56
N ALA A 128 -3.42 -26.41 -25.46
CA ALA A 128 -3.08 -25.19 -26.17
C ALA A 128 -1.56 -25.00 -26.22
N ASP A 129 -1.09 -24.09 -27.07
CA ASP A 129 0.33 -23.88 -27.30
C ASP A 129 1.05 -23.27 -26.10
N ASP A 130 0.36 -22.45 -25.31
CA ASP A 130 0.93 -21.61 -24.27
C ASP A 130 0.69 -22.13 -22.84
N HIS A 131 -0.03 -23.27 -22.66
CA HIS A 131 -0.32 -23.76 -21.32
C HIS A 131 -0.65 -25.26 -21.24
N ILE A 132 -0.48 -25.76 -20.03
CA ILE A 132 -0.89 -27.09 -19.61
C ILE A 132 -1.79 -27.01 -18.37
N HIS A 133 -2.56 -28.04 -18.14
CA HIS A 133 -3.31 -28.24 -16.91
C HIS A 133 -2.81 -29.48 -16.17
N ILE A 134 -2.33 -29.29 -14.95
CA ILE A 134 -1.95 -30.40 -14.08
C ILE A 134 -3.14 -30.78 -13.20
N LEU A 135 -3.55 -32.03 -13.29
CA LEU A 135 -4.59 -32.65 -12.46
C LEU A 135 -3.94 -33.72 -11.59
N ALA A 136 -4.26 -33.78 -10.31
CA ALA A 136 -3.82 -34.83 -9.40
C ALA A 136 -4.93 -35.17 -8.41
N THR A 137 -4.87 -36.38 -7.84
CA THR A 137 -5.68 -36.74 -6.68
C THR A 137 -4.90 -36.47 -5.39
N THR A 138 -5.56 -36.05 -4.32
CA THR A 138 -4.93 -35.74 -3.03
C THR A 138 -4.97 -36.92 -2.06
N VAL A 139 -4.82 -38.13 -2.62
CA VAL A 139 -4.61 -39.37 -1.90
C VAL A 139 -3.42 -40.08 -2.55
N ARG A 140 -2.44 -40.43 -1.79
CA ARG A 140 -1.23 -41.16 -2.19
C ARG A 140 -1.54 -42.65 -2.33
N GLU A 141 -0.65 -43.41 -2.98
CA GLU A 141 -0.75 -44.88 -3.09
C GLU A 141 -0.85 -45.58 -1.72
N ASP A 142 -0.24 -44.97 -0.67
CA ASP A 142 -0.31 -45.48 0.72
C ASP A 142 -1.59 -45.06 1.48
N GLY A 143 -2.57 -44.48 0.81
CA GLY A 143 -3.83 -44.00 1.40
C GLY A 143 -3.72 -42.71 2.22
N ARG A 144 -2.53 -42.13 2.40
CA ARG A 144 -2.31 -40.87 3.13
C ARG A 144 -2.60 -39.66 2.25
N ARG A 145 -2.79 -38.50 2.90
CA ARG A 145 -2.86 -37.22 2.16
C ARG A 145 -1.48 -36.59 2.01
N PRO A 146 -1.19 -35.95 0.85
CA PRO A 146 0.05 -35.23 0.63
C PRO A 146 0.13 -33.96 1.50
N LYS A 147 1.36 -33.48 1.77
CA LYS A 147 1.60 -32.25 2.53
C LYS A 147 1.53 -31.03 1.62
N LEU A 148 0.34 -30.46 1.43
CA LEU A 148 0.11 -29.33 0.53
C LEU A 148 0.23 -27.95 1.20
N HIS A 149 0.48 -27.88 2.53
CA HIS A 149 0.64 -26.60 3.21
C HIS A 149 1.78 -25.79 2.59
N GLY A 150 1.51 -24.54 2.21
CA GLY A 150 2.49 -23.66 1.58
C GLY A 150 2.84 -24.02 0.12
N SER A 151 2.15 -24.99 -0.51
CA SER A 151 2.42 -25.42 -1.89
C SER A 151 2.41 -24.27 -2.90
N GLY A 152 1.49 -23.30 -2.78
CA GLY A 152 1.44 -22.16 -3.68
C GLY A 152 2.70 -21.28 -3.67
N ILE A 153 3.41 -21.23 -2.53
CA ILE A 153 4.67 -20.50 -2.42
C ILE A 153 5.76 -21.27 -3.13
N ARG A 154 5.89 -22.57 -2.82
CA ARG A 154 6.91 -23.44 -3.42
C ARG A 154 6.76 -23.53 -4.95
N VAL A 155 5.51 -23.67 -5.42
CA VAL A 155 5.20 -23.65 -6.87
C VAL A 155 5.56 -22.31 -7.50
N GLY A 156 5.27 -21.20 -6.83
CA GLY A 156 5.71 -19.88 -7.30
C GLY A 156 7.22 -19.74 -7.40
N ASP A 157 7.97 -20.28 -6.43
CA ASP A 157 9.43 -20.27 -6.45
C ASP A 157 9.98 -21.20 -7.56
N ALA A 158 9.39 -22.37 -7.76
CA ALA A 158 9.70 -23.27 -8.89
C ALA A 158 9.47 -22.58 -10.24
N CYS A 159 8.35 -21.87 -10.41
CA CYS A 159 8.11 -21.08 -11.63
C CYS A 159 9.22 -20.06 -11.91
N ARG A 160 9.75 -19.39 -10.89
CA ARG A 160 10.87 -18.42 -11.07
C ARG A 160 12.15 -19.12 -11.57
N GLN A 161 12.43 -20.32 -11.04
CA GLN A 161 13.57 -21.10 -11.50
C GLN A 161 13.37 -21.62 -12.93
N ILE A 162 12.18 -22.14 -13.24
CA ILE A 162 11.81 -22.59 -14.60
C ILE A 162 11.94 -21.42 -15.60
N GLU A 163 11.47 -20.22 -15.26
CA GLU A 163 11.64 -19.05 -16.12
C GLU A 163 13.11 -18.77 -16.46
N THR A 164 13.99 -18.94 -15.49
CA THR A 164 15.44 -18.76 -15.68
C THR A 164 16.01 -19.84 -16.58
N ASP A 165 15.73 -21.10 -16.28
CA ASP A 165 16.31 -22.27 -16.94
C ASP A 165 15.89 -22.35 -18.41
N TYR A 166 14.65 -21.96 -18.72
CA TYR A 166 14.10 -21.98 -20.09
C TYR A 166 14.17 -20.65 -20.84
N GLY A 167 14.81 -19.61 -20.24
CA GLY A 167 14.94 -18.30 -20.86
C GLY A 167 13.61 -17.58 -21.09
N LEU A 168 12.63 -17.84 -20.22
CA LEU A 168 11.29 -17.24 -20.32
C LEU A 168 11.25 -15.88 -19.62
N ARG A 169 10.19 -15.12 -19.87
CA ARG A 169 9.94 -13.84 -19.21
C ARG A 169 9.98 -13.96 -17.69
N GLN A 170 10.92 -13.27 -17.06
CA GLN A 170 11.10 -13.27 -15.62
C GLN A 170 9.98 -12.48 -14.91
N LEU A 171 9.19 -13.15 -14.09
CA LEU A 171 8.21 -12.49 -13.23
C LEU A 171 8.81 -12.21 -11.86
N LYS A 172 8.66 -10.99 -11.37
CA LYS A 172 9.11 -10.63 -10.02
C LYS A 172 8.31 -11.43 -8.97
N LYS A 173 9.02 -11.91 -7.95
CA LYS A 173 8.39 -12.59 -6.81
C LYS A 173 7.41 -11.61 -6.14
N GLY A 174 6.18 -12.02 -5.95
CA GLY A 174 5.19 -11.21 -5.23
C GLY A 174 5.57 -11.06 -3.75
N ASP A 175 5.40 -9.86 -3.22
CA ASP A 175 5.67 -9.50 -1.83
C ASP A 175 4.56 -9.89 -0.84
N ARG A 176 3.53 -10.60 -1.30
CA ARG A 176 2.36 -11.06 -0.52
C ARG A 176 1.53 -9.92 0.11
N THR A 177 1.70 -8.70 -0.33
CA THR A 177 0.93 -7.55 0.15
C THR A 177 -0.34 -7.30 -0.67
N ALA A 178 -0.44 -7.92 -1.84
CA ALA A 178 -1.61 -7.80 -2.72
C ALA A 178 -2.88 -8.34 -2.04
N GLY A 179 -3.97 -7.57 -2.11
CA GLY A 179 -5.30 -8.06 -1.76
C GLY A 179 -5.75 -9.15 -2.72
N LYS A 180 -6.64 -10.02 -2.24
CA LYS A 180 -7.27 -11.03 -3.09
C LYS A 180 -8.07 -10.34 -4.20
N ARG A 181 -7.87 -10.75 -5.44
CA ARG A 181 -8.70 -10.25 -6.55
C ARG A 181 -10.12 -10.77 -6.43
N PRO A 182 -11.14 -9.98 -6.81
CA PRO A 182 -12.50 -10.47 -6.90
C PRO A 182 -12.60 -11.70 -7.81
N THR A 183 -13.42 -12.65 -7.41
CA THR A 183 -13.72 -13.82 -8.24
C THR A 183 -14.70 -13.44 -9.36
N GLN A 184 -14.76 -14.24 -10.44
CA GLN A 184 -15.75 -14.06 -11.51
C GLN A 184 -17.18 -14.06 -10.95
N ALA A 185 -17.48 -14.94 -9.98
CA ALA A 185 -18.79 -15.00 -9.34
C ALA A 185 -19.15 -13.70 -8.60
N GLU A 186 -18.20 -13.08 -7.90
CA GLU A 186 -18.37 -11.78 -7.24
C GLU A 186 -18.59 -10.66 -8.27
N MET A 187 -17.83 -10.66 -9.37
CA MET A 187 -18.00 -9.68 -10.46
C MET A 187 -19.35 -9.83 -11.15
N HIS A 188 -19.76 -11.04 -11.52
CA HIS A 188 -21.07 -11.29 -12.13
C HIS A 188 -22.22 -10.97 -11.17
N LYS A 189 -22.05 -11.18 -9.87
CA LYS A 189 -23.04 -10.76 -8.87
C LYS A 189 -23.18 -9.24 -8.84
N ALA A 190 -22.08 -8.51 -8.79
CA ALA A 190 -22.08 -7.05 -8.81
C ALA A 190 -22.78 -6.53 -10.08
N GLN A 191 -22.45 -7.08 -11.24
CA GLN A 191 -23.07 -6.72 -12.51
C GLN A 191 -24.59 -6.97 -12.52
N ARG A 192 -25.06 -8.14 -12.05
CA ARG A 192 -26.49 -8.46 -11.96
C ARG A 192 -27.27 -7.52 -11.02
N LEU A 193 -26.61 -7.01 -9.98
CA LEU A 193 -27.21 -6.10 -9.00
C LEU A 193 -27.04 -4.62 -9.39
N GLY A 194 -26.44 -4.33 -10.56
CA GLY A 194 -26.16 -2.96 -10.99
C GLY A 194 -25.13 -2.23 -10.11
N TRP A 195 -24.25 -2.96 -9.44
CA TRP A 195 -23.24 -2.39 -8.59
C TRP A 195 -21.97 -2.05 -9.38
N GLU A 196 -21.42 -0.85 -9.16
CA GLU A 196 -20.16 -0.42 -9.78
C GLU A 196 -18.94 -1.20 -9.27
N GLN A 197 -19.05 -1.80 -8.08
CA GLN A 197 -17.96 -2.48 -7.40
C GLN A 197 -18.45 -3.77 -6.76
N THR A 198 -17.54 -4.76 -6.62
CA THR A 198 -17.83 -5.94 -5.80
C THR A 198 -18.03 -5.56 -4.33
N SER A 199 -18.69 -6.42 -3.57
CA SER A 199 -18.92 -6.18 -2.13
C SER A 199 -17.59 -6.03 -1.36
N GLY A 200 -16.57 -6.81 -1.72
CA GLY A 200 -15.26 -6.73 -1.09
C GLY A 200 -14.57 -5.39 -1.35
N ASP A 201 -14.58 -4.90 -2.58
CA ASP A 201 -13.97 -3.62 -2.94
C ASP A 201 -14.74 -2.45 -2.30
N TRP A 202 -16.07 -2.49 -2.33
CA TRP A 202 -16.92 -1.49 -1.70
C TRP A 202 -16.68 -1.40 -0.18
N LEU A 203 -16.64 -2.55 0.52
CA LEU A 203 -16.35 -2.60 1.94
C LEU A 203 -14.94 -2.09 2.26
N GLN A 204 -13.96 -2.42 1.42
CA GLN A 204 -12.59 -1.93 1.58
C GLN A 204 -12.54 -0.40 1.55
N ASP A 205 -13.21 0.22 0.58
CA ASP A 205 -13.27 1.69 0.47
C ASP A 205 -13.97 2.31 1.68
N ARG A 206 -15.12 1.76 2.11
CA ARG A 206 -15.88 2.28 3.25
C ARG A 206 -15.13 2.17 4.58
N ILE A 207 -14.48 1.04 4.83
CA ILE A 207 -13.70 0.86 6.06
C ILE A 207 -12.52 1.82 6.09
N ARG A 208 -11.82 2.03 4.96
CA ARG A 208 -10.73 3.01 4.90
C ARG A 208 -11.20 4.43 5.10
N ALA A 209 -12.34 4.78 4.52
CA ALA A 209 -12.97 6.08 4.71
C ALA A 209 -13.35 6.34 6.19
N ALA A 210 -13.70 5.30 6.94
CA ALA A 210 -14.07 5.42 8.34
C ALA A 210 -12.86 5.55 9.30
N ILE A 211 -11.67 5.05 8.93
CA ILE A 211 -10.50 5.04 9.81
C ILE A 211 -10.13 6.43 10.37
N PRO A 212 -10.09 7.53 9.58
CA PRO A 212 -9.78 8.85 10.12
C PRO A 212 -10.80 9.38 11.13
N HIS A 213 -12.01 8.82 11.19
CA HIS A 213 -13.07 9.24 12.11
C HIS A 213 -13.03 8.54 13.47
N ALA A 214 -12.18 7.53 13.65
CA ALA A 214 -12.13 6.70 14.84
C ALA A 214 -10.82 6.83 15.61
N SER A 215 -10.88 6.76 16.95
CA SER A 215 -9.74 6.76 17.86
C SER A 215 -9.34 5.35 18.30
N ASN A 216 -10.27 4.40 18.20
CA ASN A 216 -10.06 3.00 18.56
C ASN A 216 -10.92 2.06 17.71
N ALA A 217 -10.71 0.76 17.86
CA ALA A 217 -11.38 -0.23 17.03
C ALA A 217 -12.91 -0.34 17.30
N GLU A 218 -13.35 -0.13 18.54
CA GLU A 218 -14.79 -0.16 18.89
C GLU A 218 -15.52 1.02 18.23
N GLU A 219 -14.94 2.22 18.31
CA GLU A 219 -15.47 3.41 17.69
C GLU A 219 -15.53 3.28 16.17
N LEU A 220 -14.51 2.65 15.53
CA LEU A 220 -14.54 2.35 14.11
C LEU A 220 -15.73 1.47 13.73
N LEU A 221 -15.98 0.39 14.49
CA LEU A 221 -17.10 -0.49 14.19
C LEU A 221 -18.45 0.20 14.41
N ALA A 222 -18.59 1.00 15.47
CA ALA A 222 -19.80 1.80 15.71
C ALA A 222 -20.03 2.85 14.59
N TYR A 223 -18.97 3.50 14.11
CA TYR A 223 -19.08 4.42 12.98
C TYR A 223 -19.55 3.72 11.70
N LEU A 224 -19.00 2.53 11.40
CA LEU A 224 -19.41 1.73 10.24
C LEU A 224 -20.87 1.26 10.34
N GLU A 225 -21.34 0.90 11.52
CA GLU A 225 -22.75 0.54 11.76
C GLU A 225 -23.67 1.75 11.55
N ALA A 226 -23.26 2.92 12.05
CA ALA A 226 -23.99 4.18 11.83
C ALA A 226 -24.03 4.60 10.34
N ASP A 227 -22.98 4.26 9.55
CA ASP A 227 -22.94 4.43 8.08
C ASP A 227 -23.74 3.34 7.33
N GLY A 228 -24.50 2.48 8.05
CA GLY A 228 -25.39 1.47 7.49
C GLY A 228 -24.71 0.16 7.07
N ILE A 229 -23.45 -0.06 7.43
CA ILE A 229 -22.74 -1.29 7.13
C ILE A 229 -23.11 -2.35 8.16
N ALA A 230 -23.50 -3.54 7.70
CA ALA A 230 -23.77 -4.66 8.61
C ALA A 230 -22.44 -5.14 9.25
N ILE A 231 -22.32 -5.03 10.57
CA ILE A 231 -21.14 -5.46 11.32
C ILE A 231 -21.48 -6.68 12.18
N LYS A 232 -20.58 -7.66 12.19
CA LYS A 232 -20.65 -8.83 13.05
C LYS A 232 -19.35 -8.91 13.87
N PRO A 233 -19.33 -8.38 15.10
CA PRO A 233 -18.17 -8.46 15.97
C PRO A 233 -18.01 -9.90 16.49
N ARG A 234 -16.76 -10.35 16.65
CA ARG A 234 -16.41 -11.58 17.35
C ARG A 234 -15.73 -11.20 18.65
N ARG A 235 -16.37 -11.56 19.75
CA ARG A 235 -15.90 -11.24 21.10
C ARG A 235 -15.48 -12.50 21.87
N ALA A 236 -14.54 -12.34 22.80
CA ALA A 236 -14.22 -13.33 23.81
C ALA A 236 -15.32 -13.39 24.86
N PRO A 237 -15.36 -14.44 25.73
CA PRO A 237 -16.24 -14.46 26.91
C PRO A 237 -16.01 -13.28 27.87
N SER A 238 -14.78 -12.71 27.90
CA SER A 238 -14.44 -11.47 28.63
C SER A 238 -15.06 -10.20 28.07
N GLY A 239 -15.70 -10.26 26.88
CA GLY A 239 -16.20 -9.10 26.17
C GLY A 239 -15.22 -8.48 25.17
N ASP A 240 -13.95 -8.86 25.23
CA ASP A 240 -12.90 -8.30 24.37
C ASP A 240 -13.15 -8.58 22.89
N LEU A 241 -12.94 -7.56 22.05
CA LEU A 241 -13.07 -7.68 20.62
C LEU A 241 -11.89 -8.48 20.04
N LEU A 242 -12.18 -9.67 19.48
CA LEU A 242 -11.23 -10.59 18.86
C LEU A 242 -11.18 -10.50 17.34
N GLY A 243 -12.21 -9.94 16.72
CA GLY A 243 -12.33 -9.85 15.28
C GLY A 243 -13.65 -9.23 14.85
N TYR A 244 -13.79 -9.01 13.56
CA TYR A 244 -15.03 -8.54 12.97
C TYR A 244 -15.22 -9.08 11.56
N ALA A 245 -16.46 -9.08 11.11
CA ALA A 245 -16.83 -9.25 9.71
C ALA A 245 -17.80 -8.14 9.32
N ALA A 246 -17.66 -7.64 8.09
CA ALA A 246 -18.52 -6.59 7.55
C ALA A 246 -19.32 -7.11 6.36
N GLY A 247 -20.55 -6.62 6.19
CA GLY A 247 -21.45 -6.98 5.11
C GLY A 247 -21.98 -5.74 4.39
N ARG A 248 -21.91 -5.75 3.06
CA ARG A 248 -22.54 -4.70 2.24
C ARG A 248 -24.06 -4.85 2.30
N PRO A 249 -24.83 -3.79 2.60
CA PRO A 249 -26.28 -3.86 2.57
C PRO A 249 -26.82 -4.42 1.25
N GLY A 250 -27.75 -5.38 1.32
CA GLY A 250 -28.30 -6.04 0.14
C GLY A 250 -27.43 -7.15 -0.48
N ASP A 251 -26.25 -7.43 0.08
CA ASP A 251 -25.42 -8.57 -0.35
C ASP A 251 -25.91 -9.86 0.31
N LEU A 252 -26.92 -10.47 -0.31
CA LEU A 252 -27.58 -11.68 0.20
C LEU A 252 -27.06 -12.94 -0.51
N ASN A 253 -27.04 -14.06 0.21
CA ASN A 253 -26.81 -15.37 -0.37
C ASN A 253 -28.10 -15.92 -1.01
N LYS A 254 -28.02 -17.11 -1.63
CA LYS A 254 -29.17 -17.77 -2.27
C LYS A 254 -30.36 -18.05 -1.33
N ASN A 255 -30.12 -18.04 -0.01
CA ASN A 255 -31.14 -18.28 1.02
C ASN A 255 -31.62 -16.95 1.66
N GLY A 256 -31.36 -15.79 1.06
CA GLY A 256 -31.77 -14.48 1.57
C GLY A 256 -31.00 -13.98 2.79
N LYS A 257 -29.92 -14.67 3.22
CA LYS A 257 -29.12 -14.26 4.37
C LYS A 257 -27.98 -13.32 3.97
N GLN A 258 -27.74 -12.28 4.78
CA GLN A 258 -26.66 -11.33 4.63
C GLN A 258 -25.29 -12.07 4.55
N ILE A 259 -24.48 -11.70 3.54
CA ILE A 259 -23.11 -12.18 3.41
C ILE A 259 -22.18 -11.26 4.20
N PHE A 260 -21.29 -11.87 4.99
CA PHE A 260 -20.28 -11.17 5.78
C PHE A 260 -18.88 -11.56 5.34
N HIS A 261 -18.01 -10.57 5.21
CA HIS A 261 -16.60 -10.73 4.86
C HIS A 261 -15.73 -10.39 6.07
N PRO A 262 -14.91 -11.33 6.59
CA PRO A 262 -13.94 -11.03 7.65
C PRO A 262 -12.95 -9.95 7.19
N GLY A 263 -12.54 -9.06 8.10
CA GLY A 263 -11.65 -7.94 7.76
C GLY A 263 -10.40 -8.35 6.98
N GLY A 264 -9.74 -9.47 7.35
CA GLY A 264 -8.58 -10.01 6.63
C GLY A 264 -8.89 -10.59 5.24
N LYS A 265 -10.16 -10.90 4.94
CA LYS A 265 -10.60 -11.29 3.58
C LYS A 265 -10.93 -10.08 2.71
N ILE A 266 -11.34 -8.97 3.33
CA ILE A 266 -11.56 -7.69 2.65
C ILE A 266 -10.21 -7.13 2.20
N ALA A 267 -9.25 -6.96 3.14
CA ALA A 267 -7.87 -6.60 2.81
C ALA A 267 -6.89 -7.04 3.92
N PRO A 268 -5.63 -7.37 3.58
CA PRO A 268 -4.63 -7.84 4.55
C PRO A 268 -4.27 -6.83 5.65
N ASP A 269 -4.45 -5.55 5.40
CA ASP A 269 -4.21 -4.43 6.33
C ASP A 269 -5.41 -4.09 7.20
N LEU A 270 -6.60 -4.64 6.91
CA LEU A 270 -7.85 -4.42 7.64
C LEU A 270 -8.17 -5.52 8.67
N THR A 271 -7.18 -6.31 9.08
CA THR A 271 -7.36 -7.24 10.22
C THR A 271 -7.48 -6.46 11.51
N LEU A 272 -8.27 -6.95 12.47
CA LEU A 272 -8.47 -6.27 13.75
C LEU A 272 -7.15 -5.95 14.49
N PRO A 273 -6.16 -6.87 14.61
CA PRO A 273 -4.91 -6.53 15.28
C PRO A 273 -4.16 -5.36 14.62
N LYS A 274 -4.20 -5.25 13.27
CA LYS A 274 -3.57 -4.14 12.56
C LYS A 274 -4.35 -2.83 12.74
N LEU A 275 -5.68 -2.90 12.76
CA LEU A 275 -6.51 -1.73 13.05
C LEU A 275 -6.30 -1.23 14.49
N LYS A 276 -6.25 -2.13 15.48
CA LYS A 276 -5.93 -1.78 16.87
C LYS A 276 -4.56 -1.10 16.96
N ALA A 277 -3.50 -1.73 16.44
CA ALA A 277 -2.16 -1.16 16.43
C ALA A 277 -2.08 0.21 15.74
N ARG A 278 -2.94 0.46 14.77
CA ARG A 278 -3.02 1.71 14.01
C ARG A 278 -3.81 2.80 14.73
N LEU A 279 -4.93 2.45 15.38
CA LEU A 279 -5.84 3.41 16.00
C LEU A 279 -5.49 3.70 17.48
N GLU A 280 -5.02 2.69 18.22
CA GLU A 280 -4.76 2.76 19.66
C GLU A 280 -3.34 3.22 19.96
N THR A 281 -2.79 4.15 19.16
CA THR A 281 -1.51 4.79 19.46
C THR A 281 -1.70 5.76 20.63
N THR A 282 -0.92 5.58 21.69
CA THR A 282 -0.94 6.47 22.85
C THR A 282 -0.58 7.88 22.39
N THR A 283 -1.48 8.83 22.62
CA THR A 283 -1.18 10.24 22.39
C THR A 283 -0.15 10.65 23.45
N PRO A 284 1.03 11.19 23.10
CA PRO A 284 1.90 11.79 24.09
C PRO A 284 1.12 12.88 24.83
N GLU A 285 1.19 12.92 26.17
CA GLU A 285 0.63 14.01 26.94
C GLU A 285 1.23 15.32 26.42
N GLU A 286 0.39 16.22 25.94
CA GLU A 286 0.80 17.53 25.47
C GLU A 286 1.34 18.32 26.69
N HIS A 287 2.65 18.47 26.74
CA HIS A 287 3.20 19.54 27.56
C HIS A 287 2.82 20.87 26.89
N PRO A 288 2.04 21.73 27.54
CA PRO A 288 1.59 22.99 26.96
C PRO A 288 2.70 24.01 26.95
N THR A 289 3.65 23.90 26.03
CA THR A 289 4.48 25.04 25.63
C THR A 289 3.73 25.80 24.55
N ALA A 290 2.64 26.45 24.96
CA ALA A 290 1.83 27.28 24.09
C ALA A 290 2.60 28.56 23.72
N ARG A 291 3.34 28.51 22.60
CA ARG A 291 3.55 29.69 21.79
C ARG A 291 2.17 30.08 21.26
N ARG A 292 1.71 31.30 21.56
CA ARG A 292 0.54 31.92 20.95
C ARG A 292 0.75 31.95 19.41
N GLN A 293 0.33 30.91 18.73
CA GLN A 293 0.26 30.86 17.28
C GLN A 293 -1.14 31.35 16.86
N ARG A 294 -1.22 32.05 15.72
CA ARG A 294 -2.50 32.38 15.06
C ARG A 294 -3.32 31.10 14.92
N PRO A 295 -4.66 31.16 15.03
CA PRO A 295 -5.49 29.99 14.83
C PRO A 295 -5.26 29.44 13.41
N THR A 296 -4.52 28.32 13.33
CA THR A 296 -4.24 27.63 12.07
C THR A 296 -5.40 26.67 11.80
N THR A 297 -5.90 26.67 10.56
CA THR A 297 -6.95 25.72 10.16
C THR A 297 -6.40 24.29 10.10
N PRO A 298 -7.25 23.24 10.24
CA PRO A 298 -6.81 21.85 10.08
C PRO A 298 -6.05 21.59 8.77
N TRP A 299 -6.39 22.32 7.71
CA TRP A 299 -5.72 22.24 6.41
C TRP A 299 -4.27 22.72 6.44
N HIS A 300 -3.99 23.81 7.15
CA HIS A 300 -2.61 24.29 7.35
C HIS A 300 -1.82 23.36 8.26
N GLN A 301 -2.44 22.88 9.35
CA GLN A 301 -1.79 21.93 10.25
C GLN A 301 -1.40 20.62 9.54
N ALA A 302 -2.24 20.15 8.61
CA ALA A 302 -1.93 18.99 7.80
C ALA A 302 -0.75 19.24 6.84
N THR A 303 -0.69 20.44 6.24
CA THR A 303 0.46 20.84 5.43
C THR A 303 1.74 20.86 6.25
N ASP A 304 1.72 21.51 7.43
CA ASP A 304 2.87 21.59 8.33
C ASP A 304 3.33 20.19 8.81
N ALA A 305 2.38 19.29 9.08
CA ALA A 305 2.68 17.91 9.45
C ALA A 305 3.38 17.13 8.31
N LEU A 306 2.99 17.37 7.07
CA LEU A 306 3.66 16.77 5.90
C LEU A 306 5.07 17.32 5.68
N ASP A 307 5.30 18.60 6.00
CA ASP A 307 6.60 19.24 5.83
C ASP A 307 7.66 18.68 6.79
N THR A 308 7.25 18.22 7.97
CA THR A 308 8.17 17.56 8.90
C THR A 308 8.70 16.22 8.37
N LEU A 309 8.00 15.56 7.42
CA LEU A 309 8.47 14.33 6.78
C LEU A 309 9.71 14.51 5.91
N HIS A 310 10.01 15.73 5.48
CA HIS A 310 11.15 16.04 4.61
C HIS A 310 12.50 15.85 5.29
N GLN A 311 12.54 15.74 6.62
CA GLN A 311 13.78 15.56 7.39
C GLN A 311 14.33 14.11 7.35
N GLY A 312 13.67 13.22 6.62
CA GLY A 312 14.11 11.85 6.34
C GLY A 312 14.16 10.96 7.59
N THR A 313 13.37 9.90 7.63
CA THR A 313 13.59 8.85 8.63
C THR A 313 14.50 7.78 8.03
N THR A 314 15.57 7.43 8.75
CA THR A 314 16.44 6.29 8.41
C THR A 314 15.79 4.96 8.82
N ASP A 315 14.75 4.99 9.66
CA ASP A 315 14.05 3.82 10.16
C ASP A 315 12.88 3.44 9.25
N ASP A 316 12.93 2.22 8.75
CA ASP A 316 11.90 1.66 7.84
C ASP A 316 10.54 1.49 8.50
N THR A 317 10.49 1.24 9.82
CA THR A 317 9.23 1.08 10.57
C THR A 317 8.52 2.41 10.73
N HIS A 318 9.26 3.49 10.92
CA HIS A 318 8.76 4.86 10.93
C HIS A 318 8.31 5.30 9.54
N ALA A 319 9.11 5.04 8.50
CA ALA A 319 8.74 5.34 7.11
C ALA A 319 7.42 4.66 6.73
N GLN A 320 7.26 3.37 7.07
CA GLN A 320 6.02 2.64 6.82
C GLN A 320 4.83 3.23 7.60
N ALA A 321 5.03 3.68 8.83
CA ALA A 321 4.01 4.35 9.63
C ALA A 321 3.55 5.67 8.97
N HIS A 322 4.50 6.48 8.51
CA HIS A 322 4.22 7.72 7.79
C HIS A 322 3.46 7.48 6.47
N ILE A 323 3.85 6.47 5.68
CA ILE A 323 3.14 6.08 4.45
C ILE A 323 1.70 5.66 4.76
N THR A 324 1.50 4.93 5.87
CA THR A 324 0.15 4.53 6.30
C THR A 324 -0.70 5.74 6.67
N ALA A 325 -0.16 6.67 7.47
CA ALA A 325 -0.86 7.89 7.88
C ALA A 325 -1.08 8.87 6.72
N LEU A 326 -0.15 8.94 5.74
CA LEU A 326 -0.34 9.68 4.51
C LEU A 326 -1.58 9.21 3.74
N GLY A 327 -1.82 7.90 3.68
CA GLY A 327 -3.03 7.38 3.04
C GLY A 327 -4.31 7.75 3.80
N GLU A 328 -4.28 7.82 5.13
CA GLU A 328 -5.40 8.33 5.92
C GLU A 328 -5.67 9.81 5.64
N LEU A 329 -4.61 10.60 5.50
CA LEU A 329 -4.72 12.01 5.19
C LEU A 329 -5.26 12.26 3.77
N ILE A 330 -4.83 11.49 2.78
CA ILE A 330 -5.39 11.53 1.41
C ILE A 330 -6.88 11.18 1.45
N GLU A 331 -7.27 10.17 2.21
CA GLU A 331 -8.67 9.75 2.36
C GLU A 331 -9.53 10.84 3.01
N ALA A 332 -9.08 11.41 4.14
CA ALA A 332 -9.77 12.51 4.82
C ALA A 332 -9.90 13.75 3.91
N THR A 333 -8.83 14.08 3.17
CA THR A 333 -8.83 15.17 2.19
C THR A 333 -9.86 14.91 1.09
N ALA A 334 -9.93 13.68 0.55
CA ALA A 334 -10.89 13.31 -0.49
C ALA A 334 -12.36 13.45 -0.03
N GLN A 335 -12.65 13.16 1.24
CA GLN A 335 -13.99 13.26 1.81
C GLN A 335 -14.45 14.72 1.98
N LYS A 336 -13.53 15.59 2.39
CA LYS A 336 -13.81 17.00 2.72
C LYS A 336 -13.51 17.99 1.59
N ALA A 337 -12.96 17.51 0.49
CA ALA A 337 -12.69 18.32 -0.69
C ALA A 337 -13.99 18.88 -1.30
N PRO A 338 -13.93 20.02 -1.99
CA PRO A 338 -15.03 20.50 -2.81
C PRO A 338 -15.47 19.44 -3.84
N ASP A 339 -16.77 19.44 -4.18
CA ASP A 339 -17.41 18.34 -4.94
C ASP A 339 -16.70 18.00 -6.25
N HIS A 340 -16.23 19.00 -6.99
CA HIS A 340 -15.56 18.81 -8.26
C HIS A 340 -14.15 18.15 -8.15
N PHE A 341 -13.52 18.14 -6.96
CA PHE A 341 -12.24 17.44 -6.73
C PHE A 341 -12.44 16.03 -6.19
N ARG A 342 -13.61 15.71 -5.59
CA ARG A 342 -13.84 14.42 -4.91
C ARG A 342 -13.62 13.20 -5.79
N PRO A 343 -14.07 13.14 -7.05
CA PRO A 343 -13.86 11.95 -7.88
C PRO A 343 -12.37 11.62 -8.06
N GLU A 344 -11.58 12.64 -8.38
CA GLU A 344 -10.15 12.50 -8.61
C GLU A 344 -9.41 12.11 -7.33
N LEU A 345 -9.71 12.77 -6.21
CA LEU A 345 -9.08 12.48 -4.92
C LEU A 345 -9.49 11.12 -4.35
N ARG A 346 -10.72 10.65 -4.57
CA ARG A 346 -11.14 9.29 -4.22
C ARG A 346 -10.35 8.26 -5.03
N THR A 347 -10.10 8.53 -6.31
CA THR A 347 -9.28 7.65 -7.14
C THR A 347 -7.83 7.63 -6.65
N ALA A 348 -7.29 8.79 -6.24
CA ALA A 348 -5.98 8.89 -5.60
C ALA A 348 -5.92 8.04 -4.31
N ALA A 349 -6.90 8.17 -3.42
CA ALA A 349 -6.98 7.42 -2.16
C ALA A 349 -7.05 5.90 -2.39
N ARG A 350 -7.93 5.43 -3.28
CA ARG A 350 -8.03 4.01 -3.67
C ARG A 350 -6.72 3.47 -4.23
N THR A 351 -6.05 4.26 -5.05
CA THR A 351 -4.78 3.87 -5.67
C THR A 351 -3.68 3.80 -4.63
N PHE A 352 -3.59 4.80 -3.74
CA PHE A 352 -2.61 4.86 -2.66
C PHE A 352 -2.79 3.75 -1.62
N ALA A 353 -4.01 3.26 -1.43
CA ALA A 353 -4.30 2.13 -0.54
C ALA A 353 -3.43 0.89 -0.83
N ARG A 354 -2.93 0.72 -2.05
CA ARG A 354 -1.98 -0.34 -2.41
C ARG A 354 -0.56 -0.01 -1.97
N ALA A 355 -0.18 1.28 -2.00
CA ALA A 355 1.13 1.73 -1.53
C ALA A 355 1.27 1.61 0.00
N GLN A 356 0.19 1.72 0.77
CA GLN A 356 0.21 1.54 2.22
C GLN A 356 0.58 0.11 2.68
N ARG A 357 0.44 -0.88 1.80
CA ARG A 357 0.64 -2.29 2.14
C ARG A 357 2.12 -2.63 2.06
N SER A 358 2.68 -3.10 3.18
CA SER A 358 4.07 -3.57 3.26
C SER A 358 4.16 -4.78 4.20
N GLN A 359 5.23 -5.53 4.09
CA GLN A 359 5.62 -6.55 5.07
C GLN A 359 6.37 -5.93 6.26
N ILE A 360 6.90 -4.72 6.10
CA ILE A 360 7.56 -3.98 7.16
C ILE A 360 6.49 -3.58 8.18
N ARG A 361 6.72 -3.95 9.44
CA ARG A 361 5.83 -3.57 10.53
C ARG A 361 5.95 -2.07 10.79
N ALA A 362 4.83 -1.35 10.75
CA ALA A 362 4.82 0.07 11.03
C ALA A 362 4.90 0.35 12.52
N GLU A 363 5.78 1.27 12.95
CA GLU A 363 5.78 1.87 14.28
C GLU A 363 4.82 3.07 14.29
N HIS A 364 3.55 2.80 14.53
CA HIS A 364 2.47 3.77 14.31
C HIS A 364 2.58 5.04 15.17
N GLN A 365 3.27 4.99 16.31
CA GLN A 365 3.51 6.16 17.16
C GLN A 365 4.32 7.24 16.44
N ALA A 366 5.25 6.86 15.57
CA ALA A 366 6.07 7.80 14.81
C ALA A 366 5.25 8.72 13.87
N ALA A 367 4.05 8.30 13.48
CA ALA A 367 3.19 9.04 12.56
C ALA A 367 1.96 9.69 13.24
N HIS A 368 1.99 9.86 14.57
CA HIS A 368 0.86 10.39 15.33
C HIS A 368 0.40 11.78 14.87
N THR A 369 1.34 12.67 14.52
CA THR A 369 1.04 14.03 14.04
C THR A 369 0.25 14.02 12.74
N LEU A 370 0.67 13.21 11.77
CA LEU A 370 -0.06 13.06 10.50
C LEU A 370 -1.44 12.44 10.69
N ARG A 371 -1.55 11.47 11.57
CA ARG A 371 -2.83 10.84 11.86
C ARG A 371 -3.78 11.78 12.58
N ARG A 372 -3.27 12.60 13.50
CA ARG A 372 -4.04 13.68 14.12
C ARG A 372 -4.54 14.66 13.06
N ALA A 373 -3.67 15.11 12.15
CA ALA A 373 -4.06 16.01 11.06
C ALA A 373 -5.15 15.40 10.16
N ALA A 374 -5.06 14.11 9.83
CA ALA A 374 -6.09 13.40 9.08
C ALA A 374 -7.44 13.39 9.82
N ARG A 375 -7.41 13.16 11.13
CA ARG A 375 -8.60 13.19 12.00
C ARG A 375 -9.21 14.59 12.08
N ASP A 376 -8.39 15.61 12.27
CA ASP A 376 -8.84 17.00 12.36
C ASP A 376 -9.52 17.45 11.06
N ILE A 377 -8.99 17.04 9.89
CA ILE A 377 -9.67 17.27 8.60
C ILE A 377 -10.98 16.47 8.54
N ALA A 378 -10.99 15.19 8.92
CA ALA A 378 -12.19 14.36 8.85
C ALA A 378 -13.35 14.93 9.68
N HIS A 379 -13.06 15.55 10.81
CA HIS A 379 -14.04 16.14 11.72
C HIS A 379 -14.34 17.62 11.45
N THR A 380 -13.59 18.31 10.56
CA THR A 380 -13.86 19.72 10.29
C THR A 380 -15.24 19.91 9.62
N VAL A 381 -15.94 20.93 10.07
CA VAL A 381 -17.22 21.37 9.46
C VAL A 381 -17.00 22.47 8.42
N THR A 382 -15.84 23.14 8.46
CA THR A 382 -15.48 24.21 7.53
C THR A 382 -14.75 23.66 6.33
N GLY A 383 -15.23 24.00 5.12
CA GLY A 383 -14.52 23.71 3.88
C GLY A 383 -13.13 24.37 3.85
N PRO A 384 -12.22 23.90 3.01
CA PRO A 384 -10.93 24.54 2.83
C PRO A 384 -11.07 25.91 2.16
N ASP A 385 -10.26 26.90 2.60
CA ASP A 385 -9.99 28.02 1.71
C ASP A 385 -9.14 27.57 0.53
N GLY A 386 -9.30 28.21 -0.64
CA GLY A 386 -8.64 27.74 -1.87
C GLY A 386 -7.12 27.68 -1.76
N SER A 387 -6.50 28.58 -0.98
CA SER A 387 -5.04 28.63 -0.83
C SER A 387 -4.51 27.53 0.08
N ALA A 388 -5.19 27.27 1.21
CA ALA A 388 -4.83 26.20 2.12
C ALA A 388 -5.02 24.81 1.48
N PHE A 389 -6.09 24.65 0.68
CA PHE A 389 -6.35 23.40 -0.04
C PHE A 389 -5.30 23.13 -1.12
N ALA A 390 -4.96 24.16 -1.93
CA ALA A 390 -3.91 24.04 -2.94
C ALA A 390 -2.54 23.71 -2.32
N ALA A 391 -2.21 24.33 -1.18
CA ALA A 391 -0.99 24.06 -0.44
C ALA A 391 -0.94 22.63 0.10
N LEU A 392 -2.06 22.13 0.67
CA LEU A 392 -2.15 20.75 1.13
C LEU A 392 -1.98 19.76 -0.03
N LEU A 393 -2.66 20.00 -1.18
CA LEU A 393 -2.50 19.12 -2.34
C LEU A 393 -1.05 19.06 -2.84
N ALA A 394 -0.35 20.20 -2.87
CA ALA A 394 1.07 20.25 -3.22
C ALA A 394 1.92 19.45 -2.21
N ALA A 395 1.65 19.55 -0.92
CA ALA A 395 2.36 18.79 0.11
C ALA A 395 2.06 17.27 0.00
N LEU A 396 0.81 16.87 -0.32
CA LEU A 396 0.44 15.48 -0.57
C LEU A 396 1.17 14.90 -1.79
N VAL A 397 1.32 15.67 -2.87
CA VAL A 397 2.14 15.29 -4.04
C VAL A 397 3.56 14.98 -3.59
N TRP A 398 4.18 15.86 -2.83
CA TRP A 398 5.54 15.68 -2.31
C TRP A 398 5.70 14.43 -1.46
N ALA A 399 4.86 14.29 -0.45
CA ALA A 399 4.90 13.12 0.44
C ALA A 399 4.70 11.81 -0.35
N THR A 400 3.86 11.83 -1.39
CA THR A 400 3.65 10.67 -2.26
C THR A 400 4.89 10.36 -3.13
N ILE A 401 5.65 11.37 -3.58
CA ILE A 401 6.93 11.17 -4.25
C ILE A 401 7.94 10.51 -3.32
N ILE A 402 8.02 10.96 -2.07
CA ILE A 402 8.91 10.37 -1.05
C ILE A 402 8.53 8.91 -0.81
N ALA A 403 7.24 8.63 -0.64
CA ALA A 403 6.75 7.26 -0.49
C ALA A 403 7.09 6.37 -1.70
N ALA A 404 6.96 6.87 -2.93
CA ALA A 404 7.32 6.14 -4.14
C ALA A 404 8.81 5.79 -4.18
N ARG A 405 9.69 6.75 -3.87
CA ARG A 405 11.14 6.56 -3.81
C ARG A 405 11.57 5.58 -2.72
N TRP A 406 10.95 5.66 -1.54
CA TRP A 406 11.23 4.72 -0.47
C TRP A 406 10.86 3.29 -0.88
N HIS A 407 9.69 3.09 -1.50
CA HIS A 407 9.31 1.78 -2.03
C HIS A 407 10.26 1.28 -3.12
N GLU A 408 10.77 2.17 -3.97
CA GLU A 408 11.79 1.83 -4.99
C GLU A 408 13.09 1.35 -4.34
N ALA A 409 13.58 2.09 -3.34
CA ALA A 409 14.78 1.73 -2.59
C ALA A 409 14.64 0.39 -1.85
N LYS A 410 13.40 0.03 -1.44
CA LYS A 410 13.10 -1.26 -0.80
C LYS A 410 12.71 -2.37 -1.80
N ASN A 411 12.80 -2.12 -3.11
CA ASN A 411 12.38 -3.05 -4.16
C ASN A 411 10.88 -3.47 -4.07
N HIS A 412 10.04 -2.65 -3.47
CA HIS A 412 8.59 -2.84 -3.39
C HIS A 412 7.91 -2.35 -4.68
N ALA A 413 8.10 -3.06 -5.79
CA ALA A 413 7.74 -2.60 -7.15
C ALA A 413 6.24 -2.28 -7.30
N HIS A 414 5.35 -3.06 -6.67
CA HIS A 414 3.89 -2.85 -6.75
C HIS A 414 3.46 -1.59 -6.00
N GLN A 415 4.01 -1.35 -4.82
CA GLN A 415 3.74 -0.17 -4.00
C GLN A 415 4.31 1.09 -4.65
N ALA A 416 5.52 1.04 -5.17
CA ALA A 416 6.12 2.13 -5.92
C ALA A 416 5.27 2.51 -7.14
N LYS A 417 4.79 1.51 -7.91
CA LYS A 417 3.87 1.72 -9.02
C LYS A 417 2.56 2.37 -8.56
N ALA A 418 1.98 1.89 -7.47
CA ALA A 418 0.74 2.45 -6.93
C ALA A 418 0.93 3.90 -6.47
N ALA A 419 2.02 4.23 -5.77
CA ALA A 419 2.34 5.60 -5.38
C ALA A 419 2.53 6.52 -6.60
N ARG A 420 3.23 6.06 -7.67
CA ARG A 420 3.35 6.82 -8.92
C ARG A 420 2.01 7.03 -9.63
N GLN A 421 1.12 6.03 -9.63
CA GLN A 421 -0.22 6.20 -10.19
C GLN A 421 -1.04 7.22 -9.38
N THR A 422 -0.89 7.23 -8.05
CA THR A 422 -1.54 8.22 -7.18
C THR A 422 -1.06 9.64 -7.49
N LEU A 423 0.23 9.82 -7.80
CA LEU A 423 0.78 11.13 -8.19
C LEU A 423 0.06 11.74 -9.38
N HIS A 424 -0.33 10.95 -10.38
CA HIS A 424 -1.07 11.46 -11.53
C HIS A 424 -2.38 12.15 -11.08
N HIS A 425 -3.15 11.50 -10.24
CA HIS A 425 -4.42 12.01 -9.72
C HIS A 425 -4.22 13.22 -8.79
N LEU A 426 -3.22 13.18 -7.91
CA LEU A 426 -2.91 14.31 -7.03
C LEU A 426 -2.39 15.53 -7.81
N HIS A 427 -1.60 15.34 -8.86
CA HIS A 427 -1.16 16.44 -9.73
C HIS A 427 -2.34 17.08 -10.45
N THR A 428 -3.24 16.29 -11.03
CA THR A 428 -4.45 16.81 -11.69
C THR A 428 -5.27 17.66 -10.71
N ALA A 429 -5.53 17.17 -9.50
CA ALA A 429 -6.26 17.91 -8.48
C ALA A 429 -5.51 19.19 -8.05
N ALA A 430 -4.20 19.12 -7.81
CA ALA A 430 -3.38 20.26 -7.42
C ALA A 430 -3.32 21.33 -8.52
N ASP A 431 -3.21 20.90 -9.77
CA ASP A 431 -3.21 21.79 -10.91
C ASP A 431 -4.51 22.60 -11.02
N HIS A 432 -5.64 21.94 -10.88
CA HIS A 432 -6.94 22.62 -10.89
C HIS A 432 -7.13 23.54 -9.67
N ALA A 433 -6.69 23.13 -8.48
CA ALA A 433 -6.83 23.93 -7.26
C ALA A 433 -5.96 25.21 -7.28
N LEU A 434 -4.86 25.18 -7.99
CA LEU A 434 -3.95 26.33 -8.09
C LEU A 434 -4.42 27.41 -9.07
N VAL A 435 -5.24 27.08 -10.08
CA VAL A 435 -5.71 28.05 -11.09
C VAL A 435 -6.34 29.30 -10.45
N PRO A 436 -7.40 29.20 -9.63
CA PRO A 436 -8.02 30.40 -9.05
C PRO A 436 -7.10 31.15 -8.09
N VAL A 437 -6.15 30.46 -7.45
CA VAL A 437 -5.17 31.10 -6.57
C VAL A 437 -4.18 31.94 -7.40
N ILE A 438 -3.70 31.39 -8.52
CA ILE A 438 -2.78 32.06 -9.45
C ILE A 438 -3.50 33.28 -10.07
N ASP A 439 -4.72 33.13 -10.54
CA ASP A 439 -5.50 34.22 -11.13
C ASP A 439 -5.71 35.37 -10.13
N ASN A 440 -6.07 35.05 -8.89
CA ASN A 440 -6.22 36.03 -7.81
C ASN A 440 -4.90 36.75 -7.47
N LEU A 441 -3.78 36.03 -7.46
CA LEU A 441 -2.45 36.62 -7.27
C LEU A 441 -2.05 37.49 -8.45
N ALA A 442 -2.27 37.03 -9.67
CA ALA A 442 -1.97 37.79 -10.90
C ALA A 442 -2.76 39.10 -10.99
N ALA A 443 -4.04 39.09 -10.57
CA ALA A 443 -4.88 40.29 -10.50
C ALA A 443 -4.33 41.35 -9.54
N ARG A 444 -3.52 40.97 -8.55
CA ARG A 444 -2.90 41.85 -7.56
C ARG A 444 -1.42 42.12 -7.82
N ARG A 445 -0.99 41.99 -9.08
CA ARG A 445 0.42 42.19 -9.47
C ARG A 445 0.93 43.56 -9.02
N PRO A 446 2.21 43.66 -8.58
CA PRO A 446 2.82 44.93 -8.24
C PRO A 446 3.01 45.83 -9.48
N SER A 447 3.42 47.08 -9.26
CA SER A 447 3.71 48.01 -10.37
C SER A 447 4.75 47.45 -11.36
N ASP A 448 4.72 47.94 -12.59
CA ASP A 448 5.65 47.51 -13.63
C ASP A 448 7.12 47.76 -13.23
N GLN A 449 7.39 48.82 -12.45
CA GLN A 449 8.71 49.09 -11.92
C GLN A 449 9.17 48.02 -10.92
N ALA A 450 8.31 47.67 -9.97
CA ALA A 450 8.61 46.60 -9.01
C ALA A 450 8.75 45.24 -9.71
N SER A 451 7.91 44.96 -10.69
CA SER A 451 7.99 43.73 -11.49
C SER A 451 9.31 43.61 -12.25
N ARG A 452 9.86 44.72 -12.76
CA ARG A 452 11.19 44.75 -13.39
C ARG A 452 12.32 44.46 -12.40
N THR A 453 12.25 45.02 -11.19
CA THR A 453 13.22 44.72 -10.13
C THR A 453 13.20 43.23 -9.78
N LEU A 454 12.00 42.66 -9.57
CA LEU A 454 11.85 41.22 -9.30
C LEU A 454 12.32 40.33 -10.45
N ALA A 455 12.16 40.78 -11.71
CA ALA A 455 12.71 40.08 -12.88
C ALA A 455 14.24 40.07 -12.88
N HIS A 456 14.87 41.15 -12.40
CA HIS A 456 16.30 41.17 -12.17
C HIS A 456 16.73 40.17 -11.09
N ASP A 457 16.00 40.11 -9.96
CA ASP A 457 16.26 39.15 -8.91
C ASP A 457 16.16 37.71 -9.40
N VAL A 458 15.17 37.38 -10.26
CA VAL A 458 15.06 36.04 -10.88
C VAL A 458 16.28 35.71 -11.71
N ARG A 459 16.74 36.63 -12.58
CA ARG A 459 17.94 36.42 -13.42
C ARG A 459 19.20 36.22 -12.59
N ALA A 460 19.30 36.91 -11.47
CA ALA A 460 20.44 36.79 -10.57
C ALA A 460 20.40 35.53 -9.70
N ALA A 461 19.23 35.13 -9.24
CA ALA A 461 19.08 34.01 -8.31
C ALA A 461 19.01 32.63 -9.01
N VAL A 462 18.42 32.58 -10.22
CA VAL A 462 18.12 31.33 -10.94
C VAL A 462 18.41 31.50 -12.44
N PRO A 463 19.67 31.79 -12.83
CA PRO A 463 20.03 32.14 -14.20
C PRO A 463 19.66 31.08 -15.24
N ASP A 464 19.85 29.79 -14.92
CA ASP A 464 19.62 28.67 -15.84
C ASP A 464 18.12 28.48 -16.20
N HIS A 465 17.21 29.08 -15.46
CA HIS A 465 15.78 28.95 -15.67
C HIS A 465 15.05 30.29 -15.80
N ALA A 466 15.78 31.39 -15.79
CA ALA A 466 15.23 32.74 -15.74
C ALA A 466 14.25 33.03 -16.88
N ASP A 467 14.63 32.75 -18.12
CA ASP A 467 13.76 33.01 -19.28
C ASP A 467 12.49 32.19 -19.26
N ARG A 468 12.56 30.94 -18.83
CA ARG A 468 11.38 30.08 -18.66
C ARG A 468 10.45 30.58 -17.56
N ILE A 469 11.01 31.12 -16.48
CA ILE A 469 10.22 31.67 -15.34
C ILE A 469 9.55 33.00 -15.80
N LEU A 470 10.27 33.87 -16.50
CA LEU A 470 9.77 35.16 -16.90
C LEU A 470 8.72 35.11 -18.05
N THR A 471 8.78 34.06 -18.86
CA THR A 471 7.79 33.78 -19.93
C THR A 471 6.64 32.89 -19.46
N ASP A 472 6.68 32.37 -18.24
CA ASP A 472 5.63 31.50 -17.66
C ASP A 472 4.34 32.32 -17.47
N PRO A 473 3.15 31.80 -17.84
CA PRO A 473 1.86 32.45 -17.59
C PRO A 473 1.62 32.83 -16.11
N ALA A 474 2.23 32.11 -15.17
CA ALA A 474 2.13 32.39 -13.74
C ALA A 474 3.14 33.46 -13.24
N TRP A 475 3.95 34.05 -14.11
CA TRP A 475 4.91 35.10 -13.73
C TRP A 475 4.25 36.29 -13.00
N PRO A 476 3.08 36.85 -13.43
CA PRO A 476 2.41 37.93 -12.71
C PRO A 476 2.03 37.53 -11.28
N ALA A 477 1.62 36.29 -11.06
CA ALA A 477 1.32 35.76 -9.72
C ALA A 477 2.59 35.62 -8.86
N LEU A 478 3.69 35.15 -9.46
CA LEU A 478 4.98 35.04 -8.76
C LEU A 478 5.51 36.40 -8.30
N THR A 479 5.34 37.45 -9.11
CA THR A 479 5.73 38.83 -8.70
C THR A 479 4.96 39.29 -7.48
N THR A 480 3.66 38.97 -7.38
CA THR A 480 2.84 39.29 -6.21
C THR A 480 3.30 38.53 -4.96
N VAL A 481 3.62 37.25 -5.09
CA VAL A 481 4.15 36.44 -3.97
C VAL A 481 5.48 36.98 -3.46
N LEU A 482 6.39 37.33 -4.36
CA LEU A 482 7.69 37.90 -4.02
C LEU A 482 7.55 39.28 -3.35
N ALA A 483 6.68 40.15 -3.87
CA ALA A 483 6.42 41.46 -3.28
C ALA A 483 5.79 41.35 -1.88
N ASN A 484 4.86 40.41 -1.68
CA ASN A 484 4.28 40.15 -0.37
C ASN A 484 5.31 39.63 0.63
N ALA A 485 6.21 38.75 0.17
CA ALA A 485 7.28 38.23 1.00
C ALA A 485 8.31 39.34 1.36
N GLU A 486 8.61 40.25 0.42
CA GLU A 486 9.45 41.42 0.64
C GLU A 486 8.84 42.35 1.67
N ALA A 487 7.53 42.62 1.57
CA ALA A 487 6.79 43.39 2.57
C ALA A 487 6.80 42.73 3.96
N GLY A 488 6.89 41.38 4.00
CA GLY A 488 7.11 40.57 5.22
C GLY A 488 8.56 40.56 5.74
N GLY A 489 9.48 41.30 5.09
CA GLY A 489 10.88 41.40 5.50
C GLY A 489 11.82 40.34 4.90
N HIS A 490 11.34 39.51 4.00
CA HIS A 490 12.17 38.54 3.27
C HIS A 490 12.89 39.19 2.08
N LYS A 491 14.02 38.63 1.67
CA LYS A 491 14.74 39.06 0.46
C LYS A 491 14.33 38.20 -0.73
N PRO A 492 13.70 38.78 -1.78
CA PRO A 492 13.24 38.03 -2.95
C PRO A 492 14.31 37.17 -3.60
N HIS A 493 15.51 37.71 -3.82
CA HIS A 493 16.64 36.99 -4.36
C HIS A 493 17.01 35.74 -3.54
N GLN A 494 17.02 35.83 -2.21
CA GLN A 494 17.37 34.72 -1.33
C GLN A 494 16.25 33.65 -1.33
N LEU A 495 14.99 34.06 -1.27
CA LEU A 495 13.85 33.14 -1.35
C LEU A 495 13.83 32.37 -2.67
N LEU A 496 14.10 33.04 -3.79
CA LEU A 496 14.20 32.42 -5.10
C LEU A 496 15.30 31.37 -5.15
N LYS A 497 16.49 31.71 -4.63
CA LYS A 497 17.63 30.78 -4.56
C LYS A 497 17.33 29.56 -3.67
N GLU A 498 16.74 29.77 -2.49
CA GLU A 498 16.34 28.69 -1.58
C GLU A 498 15.25 27.82 -2.20
N ALA A 499 14.21 28.42 -2.79
CA ALA A 499 13.12 27.71 -3.43
C ALA A 499 13.58 26.90 -4.67
N ALA A 500 14.53 27.42 -5.43
CA ALA A 500 15.14 26.71 -6.56
C ALA A 500 16.01 25.53 -6.09
N ALA A 501 16.75 25.71 -5.00
CA ALA A 501 17.63 24.69 -4.44
C ALA A 501 16.87 23.51 -3.78
N GLN A 502 15.62 23.70 -3.37
CA GLN A 502 14.81 22.61 -2.77
C GLN A 502 14.67 21.41 -3.72
N ARG A 503 14.58 21.64 -5.01
CA ARG A 503 14.52 20.61 -6.06
C ARG A 503 14.77 21.22 -7.43
N GLU A 504 15.24 20.38 -8.37
CA GLU A 504 15.43 20.76 -9.77
C GLU A 504 14.14 21.35 -10.38
N LEU A 505 14.33 22.30 -11.32
CA LEU A 505 13.26 22.99 -12.04
C LEU A 505 13.20 22.60 -13.54
N THR A 506 14.15 21.79 -13.99
CA THR A 506 14.32 21.44 -15.41
C THR A 506 13.11 20.68 -15.95
N SER A 507 12.56 19.76 -15.17
CA SER A 507 11.38 18.96 -15.54
C SER A 507 10.04 19.69 -15.35
N ALA A 508 10.04 20.86 -14.69
CA ALA A 508 8.83 21.63 -14.45
C ALA A 508 8.28 22.24 -15.74
N ARG A 509 7.02 21.96 -16.10
CA ARG A 509 6.35 22.61 -17.25
C ARG A 509 6.13 24.11 -17.02
N GLN A 510 5.81 24.50 -15.79
CA GLN A 510 5.54 25.87 -15.35
C GLN A 510 6.40 26.19 -14.11
N PRO A 511 7.66 26.61 -14.30
CA PRO A 511 8.59 26.84 -13.20
C PRO A 511 8.17 27.97 -12.26
N ALA A 512 7.53 29.03 -12.75
CA ALA A 512 7.02 30.11 -11.92
C ALA A 512 5.94 29.61 -10.95
N ARG A 513 5.05 28.72 -11.39
CA ARG A 513 4.03 28.09 -10.57
C ARG A 513 4.62 27.23 -9.44
N VAL A 514 5.66 26.48 -9.73
CA VAL A 514 6.40 25.68 -8.74
C VAL A 514 7.03 26.58 -7.69
N LEU A 515 7.65 27.70 -8.11
CA LEU A 515 8.26 28.66 -7.20
C LEU A 515 7.24 29.38 -6.33
N ILE A 516 6.05 29.72 -6.83
CA ILE A 516 4.94 30.28 -6.03
C ILE A 516 4.67 29.40 -4.81
N THR A 517 4.45 28.12 -5.03
CA THR A 517 4.14 27.17 -3.95
C THR A 517 5.27 27.06 -2.92
N ARG A 518 6.52 26.96 -3.39
CA ARG A 518 7.70 26.84 -2.53
C ARG A 518 7.95 28.10 -1.71
N ILE A 519 7.84 29.28 -2.34
CA ILE A 519 8.07 30.57 -1.69
C ILE A 519 6.96 30.87 -0.68
N GLN A 520 5.70 30.62 -1.00
CA GLN A 520 4.59 30.77 -0.06
C GLN A 520 4.78 29.91 1.19
N HIS A 521 5.33 28.71 1.02
CA HIS A 521 5.67 27.84 2.14
C HIS A 521 6.81 28.42 2.99
N THR A 522 7.93 28.78 2.39
CA THR A 522 9.11 29.33 3.08
C THR A 522 8.82 30.65 3.77
N SER A 523 8.02 31.53 3.13
CA SER A 523 7.70 32.87 3.65
C SER A 523 6.64 32.88 4.77
N ARG A 524 6.02 31.75 5.11
CA ARG A 524 5.14 31.63 6.29
C ARG A 524 5.91 31.79 7.61
N ASN A 525 7.16 31.39 7.64
CA ASN A 525 8.03 31.63 8.77
C ASN A 525 8.47 33.10 8.80
N PRO A 526 8.50 33.76 9.99
CA PRO A 526 8.96 35.14 10.03
C PRO A 526 10.38 35.25 9.49
N ALA A 527 10.64 36.33 8.75
CA ALA A 527 11.95 36.60 8.18
C ALA A 527 13.07 36.49 9.23
N PRO A 528 14.22 35.90 8.90
CA PRO A 528 15.33 35.73 9.84
C PRO A 528 15.73 37.09 10.44
N ASN A 529 15.45 37.29 11.72
CA ASN A 529 15.84 38.51 12.42
C ASN A 529 17.31 38.40 12.83
N ARG A 530 18.24 38.88 12.01
CA ARG A 530 19.69 38.84 12.26
C ARG A 530 20.09 39.42 13.61
N ARG A 531 19.32 40.40 14.13
CA ARG A 531 19.57 40.94 15.49
C ARG A 531 19.20 39.94 16.57
N ALA A 532 18.10 39.20 16.40
CA ALA A 532 17.69 38.15 17.34
C ALA A 532 18.61 36.93 17.29
N GLU A 533 19.08 36.54 16.09
CA GLU A 533 20.06 35.46 15.91
C GLU A 533 21.43 35.84 16.49
N ALA A 534 21.91 37.03 16.22
CA ALA A 534 23.16 37.55 16.83
C ALA A 534 23.05 37.65 18.35
N ALA A 535 21.90 38.02 18.90
CA ALA A 535 21.66 38.03 20.34
C ALA A 535 21.64 36.61 20.93
N ARG A 536 21.04 35.63 20.25
CA ARG A 536 21.06 34.21 20.65
C ARG A 536 22.47 33.64 20.62
N LEU A 537 23.23 33.87 19.54
CA LEU A 537 24.64 33.45 19.45
C LEU A 537 25.51 34.08 20.52
N ARG A 538 25.31 35.36 20.87
CA ARG A 538 26.01 36.01 21.99
C ARG A 538 25.62 35.40 23.34
N SER A 539 24.35 35.10 23.58
CA SER A 539 23.90 34.47 24.82
C SER A 539 24.42 33.04 24.98
N THR A 540 24.55 32.25 23.91
CA THR A 540 25.17 30.93 23.95
C THR A 540 26.67 30.99 24.17
N LEU A 541 27.37 31.97 23.59
CA LEU A 541 28.81 32.18 23.83
C LEU A 541 29.11 32.65 25.26
N VAL A 542 28.25 33.49 25.82
CA VAL A 542 28.39 33.93 27.26
C VAL A 542 28.14 32.77 28.21
N SER A 543 27.19 31.86 27.89
CA SER A 543 26.92 30.66 28.69
C SER A 543 28.07 29.65 28.69
N THR A 544 28.82 29.54 27.58
CA THR A 544 29.99 28.65 27.47
C THR A 544 31.25 29.22 28.16
N GLN A 545 31.36 30.56 28.34
CA GLN A 545 32.46 31.17 29.05
C GLN A 545 32.28 31.18 30.59
N SER A 546 31.04 30.97 31.08
CA SER A 546 30.76 30.97 32.55
C SER A 546 31.04 29.63 33.22
N THR A 547 31.49 28.60 32.52
CA THR A 547 31.79 27.27 33.07
C THR A 547 33.28 27.03 33.41
N HIS A 548 34.16 28.05 33.27
CA HIS A 548 35.56 27.95 33.66
C HIS A 548 35.93 29.05 34.66
N GLN A 549 35.42 28.98 35.91
CA GLN A 549 36.08 29.60 37.07
C GLN A 549 36.87 28.52 37.79
N PRO A 550 38.18 28.75 38.08
CA PRO A 550 38.97 27.84 38.92
C PRO A 550 38.49 27.89 40.36
N GLN A 551 38.10 26.76 40.90
CA GLN A 551 37.82 26.61 42.32
C GLN A 551 39.12 26.81 43.12
N ALA A 552 39.13 27.78 44.05
CA ALA A 552 40.18 27.95 45.08
C ALA A 552 40.20 26.76 46.07
N PRO A 553 41.34 26.33 46.55
CA PRO A 553 41.47 25.18 47.44
C PRO A 553 40.85 25.45 48.83
N ARG A 554 40.01 24.50 49.28
CA ARG A 554 39.45 24.48 50.63
C ARG A 554 40.52 24.06 51.64
N PRO A 555 40.59 24.68 52.85
CA PRO A 555 41.53 24.26 53.91
C PRO A 555 41.07 22.96 54.58
N THR A 556 42.03 22.09 54.78
CA THR A 556 41.93 20.84 55.54
C THR A 556 41.68 21.15 57.01
N HIS A 557 40.60 20.63 57.60
CA HIS A 557 40.47 20.53 59.08
C HIS A 557 40.44 19.07 59.52
N ALA A 558 41.15 18.86 60.60
CA ALA A 558 41.58 17.63 61.21
C ALA A 558 40.46 16.79 61.83
N PHE A 559 40.81 15.51 61.95
CA PHE A 559 40.13 14.43 62.64
C PHE A 559 39.65 14.76 64.07
N ALA A 560 38.50 14.21 64.46
CA ALA A 560 38.19 13.79 65.82
C ALA A 560 37.22 12.63 65.82
N PRO A 561 37.29 11.69 66.79
CA PRO A 561 36.89 10.31 66.60
C PRO A 561 35.42 9.99 67.03
N LEU A 562 34.97 8.86 66.57
CA LEU A 562 33.67 8.20 66.86
C LEU A 562 33.51 7.90 68.39
N PRO A 563 32.28 7.76 68.85
CA PRO A 563 31.95 6.69 69.79
C PRO A 563 30.96 5.70 69.23
N ASP A 564 31.32 4.47 69.48
CA ASP A 564 30.62 3.21 69.38
C ASP A 564 29.36 3.19 70.26
N GLN A 565 28.21 2.70 69.74
CA GLN A 565 27.28 1.97 70.59
C GLN A 565 26.35 1.08 69.77
N ARG A 566 26.51 -0.14 70.14
CA ARG A 566 25.70 -1.33 69.74
C ARG A 566 24.28 -1.29 70.34
N ARG A 567 23.46 -2.12 69.68
CA ARG A 567 22.25 -2.84 70.15
C ARG A 567 20.96 -2.00 70.21
N GLN A 568 19.81 -2.49 69.75
CA GLN A 568 19.12 -3.79 69.92
C GLN A 568 17.91 -3.86 69.00
N ARG A 569 17.69 -5.06 68.55
CA ARG A 569 16.48 -5.75 68.19
C ARG A 569 15.13 -5.17 68.65
N ARG A 570 14.16 -5.04 67.72
CA ARG A 570 12.98 -5.96 67.66
C ARG A 570 12.36 -5.87 66.28
#